data_76daf4dfb7aba4e7087f5855c1d97435
#
_entry.id   76daf4dfb7aba4e7087f5855c1d97435
#
_cell.length_a   1.000
_cell.length_b   1.000
_cell.length_c   1.000
_cell.angle_alpha   90.00
_cell.angle_beta   90.00
_cell.angle_gamma   90.00
#
_symmetry.space_group_name_H-M   'P 1'
#
loop_
_entity.id
_entity.type
_entity.pdbx_description
1 polymer ?
#
loop_
_entity_poly.entity_id
_entity_poly.type
_entity_poly.pdbx_seq_one_letter_code
_entity_poly.pdbx_strand_id
1 'polypeptide(L)'
;MNLKRDISTSTYSGFALSALLITTILNVILQNLSFSQNYAGNELLKLNSSEGVANAVTTVVVYFRGFDTLGEITVLFIASLGIGLMLDENRVCNIKAKSNFMLRTASRLLFPIIILFGIYIMVYGHLSPGGGFQGGVIIASGVLLLLISYHDFKIPHATIVWLEAFAGISYVVIGLIGLLTLDKFLGNFLPNNISDMGLLFSGGIIPIIYIIVGIKVGSEMSIIVQHLLNRSDDV
;
A
#
# COMPACT_ATOMS: atom_id res chain seq x y z
N MET A 1 -0.75 33.10 -33.50
CA MET A 1 -2.21 32.80 -33.52
C MET A 1 -2.50 31.31 -33.84
N ASN A 2 -1.72 30.35 -33.33
CA ASN A 2 -1.90 28.91 -33.61
C ASN A 2 -1.96 28.02 -32.38
N LEU A 3 -1.76 28.54 -31.16
CA LEU A 3 -1.82 27.73 -29.94
C LEU A 3 -3.22 27.15 -29.60
N LYS A 4 -4.30 27.82 -29.99
CA LYS A 4 -5.68 27.32 -29.75
C LYS A 4 -6.09 26.15 -30.63
N ARG A 5 -5.46 25.94 -31.79
CA ARG A 5 -5.79 24.88 -32.73
C ARG A 5 -5.16 23.53 -32.30
N ASP A 6 -3.95 23.58 -31.74
CA ASP A 6 -3.22 22.38 -31.31
C ASP A 6 -3.79 21.76 -30.03
N ILE A 7 -4.31 22.60 -29.11
CA ILE A 7 -4.98 22.12 -27.89
C ILE A 7 -6.27 21.38 -28.22
N SER A 8 -7.04 21.84 -29.22
CA SER A 8 -8.29 21.20 -29.65
C SER A 8 -8.05 19.81 -30.24
N THR A 9 -7.08 19.64 -31.13
CA THR A 9 -6.78 18.34 -31.75
C THR A 9 -6.22 17.33 -30.76
N SER A 10 -5.36 17.75 -29.83
CA SER A 10 -4.83 16.94 -28.75
C SER A 10 -5.94 16.47 -27.79
N THR A 11 -6.91 17.32 -27.50
CA THR A 11 -8.04 16.97 -26.63
C THR A 11 -8.95 15.95 -27.29
N TYR A 12 -9.28 16.10 -28.56
CA TYR A 12 -10.09 15.12 -29.29
C TYR A 12 -9.38 13.76 -29.46
N SER A 13 -8.08 13.76 -29.68
CA SER A 13 -7.31 12.52 -29.73
C SER A 13 -7.26 11.80 -28.38
N GLY A 14 -7.18 12.54 -27.27
CA GLY A 14 -7.28 11.98 -25.91
C GLY A 14 -8.63 11.34 -25.63
N PHE A 15 -9.73 12.01 -26.02
CA PHE A 15 -11.07 11.44 -25.90
C PHE A 15 -11.26 10.20 -26.79
N ALA A 16 -10.74 10.21 -28.02
CA ALA A 16 -10.83 9.05 -28.91
C ALA A 16 -10.07 7.85 -28.35
N LEU A 17 -8.85 8.05 -27.81
CA LEU A 17 -8.07 7.00 -27.15
C LEU A 17 -8.76 6.45 -25.92
N SER A 18 -9.31 7.30 -25.07
CA SER A 18 -10.02 6.85 -23.87
C SER A 18 -11.31 6.08 -24.22
N ALA A 19 -12.06 6.54 -25.22
CA ALA A 19 -13.22 5.83 -25.70
C ALA A 19 -12.87 4.45 -26.29
N LEU A 20 -11.78 4.36 -27.04
CA LEU A 20 -11.29 3.11 -27.60
C LEU A 20 -10.84 2.13 -26.50
N LEU A 21 -10.14 2.61 -25.46
CA LEU A 21 -9.78 1.81 -24.29
C LEU A 21 -11.02 1.30 -23.54
N ILE A 22 -11.99 2.17 -23.29
CA ILE A 22 -13.22 1.78 -22.60
C ILE A 22 -13.99 0.74 -23.41
N THR A 23 -14.12 0.93 -24.73
CA THR A 23 -14.83 -0.04 -25.59
C THR A 23 -14.10 -1.38 -25.68
N THR A 24 -12.78 -1.40 -25.74
CA THR A 24 -12.01 -2.65 -25.73
C THR A 24 -12.13 -3.39 -24.40
N ILE A 25 -12.02 -2.68 -23.26
CA ILE A 25 -12.21 -3.27 -21.93
C ILE A 25 -13.65 -3.82 -21.79
N LEU A 26 -14.65 -3.05 -22.19
CA LEU A 26 -16.05 -3.47 -22.13
C LEU A 26 -16.30 -4.71 -23.00
N ASN A 27 -15.72 -4.75 -24.19
CA ASN A 27 -15.84 -5.91 -25.09
C ASN A 27 -15.20 -7.17 -24.51
N VAL A 28 -14.01 -7.05 -23.93
CA VAL A 28 -13.33 -8.16 -23.21
C VAL A 28 -14.19 -8.63 -22.03
N ILE A 29 -14.77 -7.73 -21.24
CA ILE A 29 -15.64 -8.08 -20.12
C ILE A 29 -16.87 -8.82 -20.64
N LEU A 30 -17.55 -8.31 -21.65
CA LEU A 30 -18.76 -8.91 -22.20
C LEU A 30 -18.51 -10.29 -22.82
N GLN A 31 -17.39 -10.50 -23.50
CA GLN A 31 -17.01 -11.81 -24.06
C GLN A 31 -16.70 -12.84 -22.98
N ASN A 32 -16.19 -12.40 -21.82
CA ASN A 32 -15.85 -13.29 -20.70
C ASN A 32 -16.98 -13.45 -19.68
N LEU A 33 -18.13 -12.80 -19.88
CA LEU A 33 -19.35 -12.96 -19.07
C LEU A 33 -20.09 -14.29 -19.33
N SER A 34 -19.50 -15.27 -20.03
CA SER A 34 -20.02 -16.63 -20.06
C SER A 34 -19.89 -17.21 -18.64
N PHE A 35 -20.98 -17.17 -17.90
CA PHE A 35 -21.07 -17.71 -16.53
C PHE A 35 -20.86 -19.23 -16.53
N SER A 36 -19.62 -19.65 -16.50
CA SER A 36 -19.25 -21.01 -16.09
C SER A 36 -19.58 -21.17 -14.62
N GLN A 37 -20.33 -22.19 -14.24
CA GLN A 37 -20.68 -22.46 -12.83
C GLN A 37 -19.46 -22.81 -11.95
N ASN A 38 -18.31 -23.04 -12.53
CA ASN A 38 -17.05 -23.28 -11.82
C ASN A 38 -16.27 -21.97 -11.69
N TYR A 39 -16.69 -21.14 -10.75
CA TYR A 39 -15.92 -19.96 -10.42
C TYR A 39 -14.64 -20.32 -9.68
N ALA A 40 -13.49 -19.83 -10.16
CA ALA A 40 -12.23 -19.91 -9.43
C ALA A 40 -12.37 -19.40 -7.99
N GLY A 41 -13.28 -18.43 -7.77
CA GLY A 41 -13.62 -17.92 -6.45
C GLY A 41 -14.19 -18.98 -5.51
N ASN A 42 -15.00 -19.93 -5.99
CA ASN A 42 -15.55 -21.01 -5.16
C ASN A 42 -14.46 -22.00 -4.71
N GLU A 43 -13.47 -22.26 -5.57
CA GLU A 43 -12.33 -23.10 -5.21
C GLU A 43 -11.42 -22.38 -4.21
N LEU A 44 -11.15 -21.07 -4.42
CA LEU A 44 -10.39 -20.28 -3.47
C LEU A 44 -11.08 -20.16 -2.10
N LEU A 45 -12.40 -20.05 -2.04
CA LEU A 45 -13.15 -20.04 -0.78
C LEU A 45 -13.07 -21.40 -0.07
N LYS A 46 -13.11 -22.52 -0.80
CA LYS A 46 -12.91 -23.85 -0.21
C LYS A 46 -11.49 -23.99 0.35
N LEU A 47 -10.48 -23.55 -0.39
CA LEU A 47 -9.10 -23.56 0.07
C LEU A 47 -8.89 -22.62 1.28
N ASN A 48 -9.57 -21.46 1.32
CA ASN A 48 -9.51 -20.57 2.47
C ASN A 48 -10.04 -21.21 3.75
N SER A 49 -11.07 -22.04 3.65
CA SER A 49 -11.64 -22.70 4.83
C SER A 49 -10.66 -23.63 5.54
N SER A 50 -9.61 -24.10 4.85
CA SER A 50 -8.53 -24.90 5.44
C SER A 50 -7.43 -24.08 6.10
N GLU A 51 -7.36 -22.77 5.82
CA GLU A 51 -6.29 -21.89 6.31
C GLU A 51 -6.61 -21.18 7.65
N GLY A 52 -7.82 -21.32 8.18
CA GLY A 52 -8.20 -20.72 9.47
C GLY A 52 -8.26 -19.19 9.48
N VAL A 53 -8.39 -18.55 8.31
CA VAL A 53 -8.45 -17.10 8.12
C VAL A 53 -9.88 -16.67 7.85
N ALA A 54 -10.41 -15.75 8.67
CA ALA A 54 -11.78 -15.26 8.51
C ALA A 54 -11.95 -14.39 7.25
N ASN A 55 -10.93 -13.62 6.88
CA ASN A 55 -10.94 -12.79 5.70
C ASN A 55 -10.36 -13.53 4.49
N ALA A 56 -11.23 -14.11 3.65
CA ALA A 56 -10.83 -14.85 2.45
C ALA A 56 -10.03 -14.00 1.44
N VAL A 57 -10.30 -12.69 1.36
CA VAL A 57 -9.55 -11.80 0.48
C VAL A 57 -8.08 -11.74 0.88
N THR A 58 -7.81 -11.70 2.18
CA THR A 58 -6.46 -11.73 2.74
C THR A 58 -5.69 -12.98 2.30
N THR A 59 -6.32 -14.15 2.45
CA THR A 59 -5.70 -15.43 2.05
C THR A 59 -5.40 -15.45 0.56
N VAL A 60 -6.33 -14.95 -0.27
CA VAL A 60 -6.11 -14.89 -1.71
C VAL A 60 -4.93 -13.97 -2.05
N VAL A 61 -4.91 -12.76 -1.53
CA VAL A 61 -3.91 -11.75 -1.91
C VAL A 61 -2.52 -12.08 -1.37
N VAL A 62 -2.42 -12.52 -0.12
CA VAL A 62 -1.12 -12.72 0.55
C VAL A 62 -0.60 -14.14 0.39
N TYR A 63 -1.46 -15.15 0.49
CA TYR A 63 -1.01 -16.54 0.50
C TYR A 63 -1.05 -17.18 -0.89
N PHE A 64 -2.17 -17.09 -1.62
CA PHE A 64 -2.26 -17.70 -2.95
C PHE A 64 -1.60 -16.86 -4.03
N ARG A 65 -1.57 -15.54 -3.87
CA ARG A 65 -1.00 -14.57 -4.82
C ARG A 65 0.13 -13.72 -4.22
N GLY A 66 0.93 -14.29 -3.34
CA GLY A 66 2.01 -13.59 -2.65
C GLY A 66 3.04 -12.93 -3.57
N PHE A 67 3.28 -13.49 -4.77
CA PHE A 67 4.13 -12.85 -5.79
C PHE A 67 3.54 -11.55 -6.33
N ASP A 68 2.22 -11.44 -6.45
CA ASP A 68 1.57 -10.20 -6.88
C ASP A 68 1.80 -9.11 -5.83
N THR A 69 1.67 -9.45 -4.55
CA THR A 69 1.94 -8.52 -3.45
C THR A 69 3.41 -8.09 -3.42
N LEU A 70 4.35 -8.99 -3.74
CA LEU A 70 5.76 -8.63 -3.94
C LEU A 70 5.91 -7.63 -5.10
N GLY A 71 5.20 -7.86 -6.21
CA GLY A 71 5.17 -6.95 -7.34
C GLY A 71 4.63 -5.57 -6.97
N GLU A 72 3.53 -5.51 -6.20
CA GLU A 72 2.93 -4.26 -5.74
C GLU A 72 3.90 -3.42 -4.90
N ILE A 73 4.57 -4.04 -3.91
CA ILE A 73 5.54 -3.32 -3.08
C ILE A 73 6.80 -2.90 -3.86
N THR A 74 7.22 -3.67 -4.86
CA THR A 74 8.34 -3.27 -5.73
C THR A 74 7.98 -2.12 -6.66
N VAL A 75 6.78 -2.09 -7.22
CA VAL A 75 6.29 -0.96 -8.03
C VAL A 75 6.18 0.31 -7.18
N LEU A 76 5.68 0.20 -5.95
CA LEU A 76 5.62 1.34 -5.03
C LEU A 76 7.04 1.88 -4.73
N PHE A 77 8.00 0.99 -4.49
CA PHE A 77 9.40 1.35 -4.28
C PHE A 77 10.00 2.10 -5.48
N ILE A 78 9.81 1.58 -6.70
CA ILE A 78 10.27 2.24 -7.92
C ILE A 78 9.61 3.61 -8.10
N ALA A 79 8.31 3.72 -7.80
CA ALA A 79 7.59 4.99 -7.86
C ALA A 79 8.15 6.00 -6.83
N SER A 80 8.44 5.57 -5.61
CA SER A 80 9.06 6.40 -4.58
C SER A 80 10.43 6.92 -5.00
N LEU A 81 11.29 6.04 -5.54
CA LEU A 81 12.59 6.43 -6.09
C LEU A 81 12.44 7.40 -7.26
N GLY A 82 11.50 7.13 -8.18
CA GLY A 82 11.25 8.00 -9.34
C GLY A 82 10.83 9.39 -8.93
N ILE A 83 9.97 9.52 -7.92
CA ILE A 83 9.56 10.80 -7.35
C ILE A 83 10.77 11.52 -6.73
N GLY A 84 11.57 10.80 -5.95
CA GLY A 84 12.79 11.37 -5.34
C GLY A 84 13.78 11.90 -6.38
N LEU A 85 13.96 11.22 -7.52
CA LEU A 85 14.84 11.63 -8.59
C LEU A 85 14.27 12.79 -9.44
N MET A 86 12.94 12.87 -9.59
CA MET A 86 12.28 13.91 -10.39
C MET A 86 12.13 15.23 -9.65
N LEU A 87 12.01 15.18 -8.33
CA LEU A 87 11.96 16.39 -7.50
C LEU A 87 13.39 16.91 -7.32
N ASP A 88 13.80 17.74 -8.28
CA ASP A 88 15.09 18.46 -8.24
C ASP A 88 15.18 19.28 -6.95
N GLU A 89 16.32 19.20 -6.26
CA GLU A 89 16.62 19.92 -5.01
C GLU A 89 16.39 21.44 -5.12
N ASN A 90 16.39 21.96 -6.33
CA ASN A 90 16.22 23.40 -6.62
C ASN A 90 14.77 23.87 -6.76
N ARG A 91 13.76 22.98 -6.75
CA ARG A 91 12.35 23.37 -6.79
C ARG A 91 11.77 23.45 -5.39
N VAL A 92 12.23 24.44 -4.65
CA VAL A 92 11.69 24.79 -3.34
C VAL A 92 10.27 25.30 -3.49
N CYS A 93 9.29 24.47 -3.24
CA CYS A 93 7.94 24.94 -2.96
C CYS A 93 7.94 25.49 -1.53
N ASN A 94 8.28 26.77 -1.41
CA ASN A 94 8.37 27.46 -0.13
C ASN A 94 6.96 27.69 0.45
N ILE A 95 6.33 26.65 0.97
CA ILE A 95 5.06 26.74 1.68
C ILE A 95 5.36 27.37 3.05
N LYS A 96 5.68 28.66 3.05
CA LYS A 96 5.84 29.48 4.25
C LYS A 96 4.51 29.84 4.95
N ALA A 97 3.44 29.12 4.67
CA ALA A 97 2.20 29.31 5.38
C ALA A 97 2.39 28.87 6.85
N LYS A 98 2.45 29.83 7.76
CA LYS A 98 2.41 29.54 9.19
C LYS A 98 1.18 28.70 9.47
N SER A 99 1.36 27.47 9.93
CA SER A 99 0.24 26.61 10.30
C SER A 99 -0.61 27.29 11.37
N ASN A 100 -1.93 27.28 11.16
CA ASN A 100 -2.87 27.89 12.08
C ASN A 100 -2.87 27.13 13.42
N PHE A 101 -3.12 27.83 14.53
CA PHE A 101 -3.26 27.23 15.87
C PHE A 101 -4.25 26.05 15.86
N MET A 102 -5.38 26.18 15.16
CA MET A 102 -6.37 25.11 15.02
C MET A 102 -5.75 23.83 14.42
N LEU A 103 -4.97 23.95 13.34
CA LEU A 103 -4.36 22.79 12.68
C LEU A 103 -3.37 22.09 13.59
N ARG A 104 -2.56 22.84 14.35
CA ARG A 104 -1.60 22.27 15.32
C ARG A 104 -2.29 21.54 16.46
N THR A 105 -3.39 22.09 16.97
CA THR A 105 -4.14 21.45 18.04
C THR A 105 -4.87 20.22 17.55
N ALA A 106 -5.51 20.30 16.39
CA ALA A 106 -6.18 19.16 15.76
C ALA A 106 -5.21 18.03 15.43
N SER A 107 -4.04 18.31 14.85
CA SER A 107 -3.06 17.29 14.51
C SER A 107 -2.50 16.57 15.73
N ARG A 108 -2.29 17.27 16.84
CA ARG A 108 -1.83 16.66 18.10
C ARG A 108 -2.83 15.64 18.66
N LEU A 109 -4.13 15.91 18.48
CA LEU A 109 -5.19 14.99 18.91
C LEU A 109 -5.42 13.86 17.91
N LEU A 110 -5.46 14.18 16.60
CA LEU A 110 -5.80 13.22 15.56
C LEU A 110 -4.66 12.25 15.24
N PHE A 111 -3.40 12.69 15.32
CA PHE A 111 -2.26 11.86 14.99
C PHE A 111 -2.24 10.51 15.73
N PRO A 112 -2.32 10.47 17.09
CA PRO A 112 -2.31 9.19 17.79
C PRO A 112 -3.52 8.33 17.44
N ILE A 113 -4.68 8.92 17.16
CA ILE A 113 -5.88 8.19 16.73
C ILE A 113 -5.67 7.55 15.36
N ILE A 114 -5.10 8.31 14.40
CA ILE A 114 -4.80 7.81 13.06
C ILE A 114 -3.78 6.67 13.13
N ILE A 115 -2.72 6.81 13.92
CA ILE A 115 -1.72 5.74 14.09
C ILE A 115 -2.34 4.50 14.71
N LEU A 116 -3.13 4.64 15.77
CA LEU A 116 -3.81 3.52 16.41
C LEU A 116 -4.75 2.80 15.44
N PHE A 117 -5.50 3.57 14.64
CA PHE A 117 -6.40 3.03 13.63
C PHE A 117 -5.66 2.33 12.49
N GLY A 118 -4.53 2.89 12.02
CA GLY A 118 -3.67 2.26 11.02
C GLY A 118 -3.08 0.94 11.51
N ILE A 119 -2.58 0.89 12.75
CA ILE A 119 -2.08 -0.33 13.37
C ILE A 119 -3.20 -1.36 13.52
N TYR A 120 -4.39 -0.94 13.95
CA TYR A 120 -5.55 -1.82 14.06
C TYR A 120 -5.88 -2.48 12.72
N ILE A 121 -6.04 -1.71 11.65
CA ILE A 121 -6.36 -2.22 10.30
C ILE A 121 -5.28 -3.17 9.78
N MET A 122 -4.02 -2.90 10.08
CA MET A 122 -2.89 -3.72 9.68
C MET A 122 -2.86 -5.06 10.43
N VAL A 123 -3.03 -5.03 11.75
CA VAL A 123 -2.92 -6.22 12.61
C VAL A 123 -4.14 -7.12 12.49
N TYR A 124 -5.34 -6.54 12.35
CA TYR A 124 -6.60 -7.29 12.23
C TYR A 124 -7.01 -7.61 10.79
N GLY A 125 -6.18 -7.31 9.78
CA GLY A 125 -6.52 -7.50 8.38
C GLY A 125 -6.86 -8.93 7.97
N HIS A 126 -6.41 -9.95 8.72
CA HIS A 126 -6.73 -11.36 8.49
C HIS A 126 -8.07 -11.79 9.12
N LEU A 127 -8.62 -11.00 10.06
CA LEU A 127 -9.90 -11.27 10.74
C LEU A 127 -11.03 -10.38 10.24
N SER A 128 -10.73 -9.15 9.83
CA SER A 128 -11.68 -8.14 9.40
C SER A 128 -11.26 -7.53 8.05
N PRO A 129 -12.15 -6.79 7.37
CA PRO A 129 -11.76 -6.01 6.21
C PRO A 129 -10.64 -5.04 6.56
N GLY A 130 -9.46 -5.21 5.95
CA GLY A 130 -8.26 -4.43 6.24
C GLY A 130 -7.06 -5.01 5.50
N GLY A 131 -5.86 -4.64 5.94
CA GLY A 131 -4.61 -5.16 5.39
C GLY A 131 -3.42 -4.25 5.59
N GLY A 132 -2.25 -4.75 5.26
CA GLY A 132 -0.99 -4.02 5.39
C GLY A 132 -0.97 -2.73 4.57
N PHE A 133 -1.39 -2.77 3.31
CA PHE A 133 -1.43 -1.58 2.44
C PHE A 133 -2.30 -0.48 3.03
N GLN A 134 -3.55 -0.79 3.37
CA GLN A 134 -4.48 0.18 3.95
C GLN A 134 -3.96 0.76 5.25
N GLY A 135 -3.47 -0.09 6.15
CA GLY A 135 -2.88 0.34 7.42
C GLY A 135 -1.65 1.22 7.22
N GLY A 136 -0.76 0.85 6.28
CA GLY A 136 0.42 1.64 5.93
C GLY A 136 0.09 3.03 5.39
N VAL A 137 -0.87 3.14 4.48
CA VAL A 137 -1.33 4.43 3.93
C VAL A 137 -1.97 5.30 5.01
N ILE A 138 -2.74 4.72 5.93
CA ILE A 138 -3.32 5.47 7.06
C ILE A 138 -2.21 6.03 7.96
N ILE A 139 -1.19 5.24 8.27
CA ILE A 139 -0.04 5.69 9.06
C ILE A 139 0.68 6.83 8.34
N ALA A 140 0.95 6.70 7.04
CA ALA A 140 1.56 7.76 6.23
C ALA A 140 0.71 9.04 6.19
N SER A 141 -0.62 8.91 6.17
CA SER A 141 -1.54 10.06 6.27
C SER A 141 -1.40 10.79 7.61
N GLY A 142 -1.17 10.06 8.71
CA GLY A 142 -0.83 10.65 10.01
C GLY A 142 0.49 11.42 9.97
N VAL A 143 1.51 10.87 9.33
CA VAL A 143 2.80 11.54 9.11
C VAL A 143 2.63 12.81 8.27
N LEU A 144 1.85 12.74 7.18
CA LEU A 144 1.51 13.92 6.36
C LEU A 144 0.86 15.02 7.21
N LEU A 145 -0.09 14.65 8.07
CA LEU A 145 -0.75 15.60 8.95
C LEU A 145 0.23 16.32 9.87
N LEU A 146 1.23 15.61 10.43
CA LEU A 146 2.28 16.21 11.23
C LEU A 146 3.17 17.15 10.42
N LEU A 147 3.62 16.73 9.22
CA LEU A 147 4.47 17.52 8.36
C LEU A 147 3.82 18.84 7.91
N ILE A 148 2.50 18.82 7.66
CA ILE A 148 1.75 20.06 7.33
C ILE A 148 1.54 20.93 8.57
N SER A 149 1.32 20.31 9.73
CA SER A 149 0.98 21.05 10.98
C SER A 149 2.18 21.67 11.65
N TYR A 150 3.33 21.00 11.63
CA TYR A 150 4.55 21.43 12.29
C TYR A 150 5.66 21.66 11.28
N HIS A 151 6.01 22.93 11.09
CA HIS A 151 7.04 23.31 10.12
C HIS A 151 8.43 22.73 10.45
N ASP A 152 8.72 22.57 11.73
CA ASP A 152 10.02 22.11 12.22
C ASP A 152 10.07 20.59 12.42
N PHE A 153 8.97 19.88 12.13
CA PHE A 153 8.93 18.43 12.24
C PHE A 153 9.65 17.80 11.05
N LYS A 154 10.72 17.10 11.35
CA LYS A 154 11.51 16.33 10.38
C LYS A 154 11.60 14.90 10.86
N ILE A 155 11.35 13.96 9.98
CA ILE A 155 11.60 12.55 10.26
C ILE A 155 13.02 12.26 9.76
N PRO A 156 13.91 11.68 10.59
CA PRO A 156 15.24 11.32 10.14
C PRO A 156 15.15 10.38 8.93
N HIS A 157 15.65 10.80 7.80
CA HIS A 157 15.61 10.03 6.55
C HIS A 157 16.19 8.61 6.74
N ALA A 158 17.30 8.52 7.47
CA ALA A 158 17.92 7.22 7.76
C ALA A 158 16.97 6.24 8.46
N THR A 159 16.14 6.70 9.40
CA THR A 159 15.20 5.84 10.13
C THR A 159 14.15 5.25 9.20
N ILE A 160 13.59 6.06 8.30
CA ILE A 160 12.56 5.60 7.36
C ILE A 160 13.17 4.60 6.37
N VAL A 161 14.34 4.91 5.81
CA VAL A 161 15.05 4.03 4.86
C VAL A 161 15.41 2.69 5.51
N TRP A 162 15.85 2.68 6.76
CA TRP A 162 16.12 1.43 7.48
C TRP A 162 14.84 0.62 7.73
N LEU A 163 13.72 1.25 8.10
CA LEU A 163 12.43 0.57 8.27
C LEU A 163 11.96 -0.04 6.96
N GLU A 164 12.07 0.72 5.88
CA GLU A 164 11.71 0.28 4.53
C GLU A 164 12.55 -0.92 4.08
N ALA A 165 13.87 -0.83 4.21
CA ALA A 165 14.80 -1.88 3.81
C ALA A 165 14.56 -3.16 4.64
N PHE A 166 14.44 -3.02 5.96
CA PHE A 166 14.18 -4.16 6.85
C PHE A 166 12.85 -4.85 6.51
N ALA A 167 11.78 -4.09 6.27
CA ALA A 167 10.48 -4.64 5.90
C ALA A 167 10.57 -5.38 4.55
N GLY A 168 11.22 -4.79 3.53
CA GLY A 168 11.38 -5.44 2.23
C GLY A 168 12.18 -6.75 2.30
N ILE A 169 13.31 -6.73 3.01
CA ILE A 169 14.14 -7.93 3.23
C ILE A 169 13.35 -8.99 3.99
N SER A 170 12.64 -8.62 5.07
CA SER A 170 11.85 -9.56 5.86
C SER A 170 10.76 -10.24 5.05
N TYR A 171 10.09 -9.51 4.14
CA TYR A 171 9.09 -10.09 3.24
C TYR A 171 9.70 -11.18 2.34
N VAL A 172 10.83 -10.87 1.70
CA VAL A 172 11.52 -11.81 0.81
C VAL A 172 12.02 -13.03 1.59
N VAL A 173 12.61 -12.83 2.77
CA VAL A 173 13.13 -13.91 3.63
C VAL A 173 11.99 -14.85 4.04
N ILE A 174 10.84 -14.33 4.49
CA ILE A 174 9.68 -15.17 4.83
C ILE A 174 9.18 -15.91 3.59
N GLY A 175 9.14 -15.26 2.42
CA GLY A 175 8.77 -15.89 1.17
C GLY A 175 9.69 -17.06 0.80
N LEU A 176 11.00 -16.90 0.98
CA LEU A 176 11.99 -17.94 0.71
C LEU A 176 11.92 -19.09 1.73
N ILE A 177 11.69 -18.80 3.01
CA ILE A 177 11.47 -19.83 4.02
C ILE A 177 10.25 -20.68 3.65
N GLY A 178 9.14 -20.06 3.24
CA GLY A 178 7.95 -20.78 2.76
C GLY A 178 8.25 -21.66 1.54
N LEU A 179 9.06 -21.17 0.61
CA LEU A 179 9.47 -21.91 -0.58
C LEU A 179 10.34 -23.13 -0.22
N LEU A 180 11.28 -22.97 0.72
CA LEU A 180 12.16 -24.06 1.14
C LEU A 180 11.47 -25.12 2.00
N THR A 181 10.42 -24.76 2.72
CA THR A 181 9.75 -25.66 3.65
C THR A 181 8.53 -26.35 3.04
N LEU A 182 7.80 -25.69 2.15
CA LEU A 182 6.50 -26.11 1.62
C LEU A 182 6.41 -26.07 0.10
N ASP A 183 7.53 -25.82 -0.61
CA ASP A 183 7.59 -25.65 -2.08
C ASP A 183 6.64 -24.56 -2.61
N LYS A 184 6.26 -23.61 -1.77
CA LYS A 184 5.38 -22.48 -2.10
C LYS A 184 5.95 -21.18 -1.55
N PHE A 185 6.07 -20.16 -2.39
CA PHE A 185 6.43 -18.82 -1.93
C PHE A 185 5.38 -18.31 -0.94
N LEU A 186 5.83 -17.81 0.23
CA LEU A 186 4.96 -17.47 1.36
C LEU A 186 4.11 -18.67 1.88
N GLY A 187 4.58 -19.92 1.72
CA GLY A 187 3.95 -21.08 2.31
C GLY A 187 3.78 -20.91 3.83
N ASN A 188 2.61 -21.28 4.36
CA ASN A 188 2.29 -21.12 5.77
C ASN A 188 2.98 -22.19 6.61
N PHE A 189 4.22 -21.94 7.04
CA PHE A 189 5.03 -22.87 7.82
C PHE A 189 4.78 -22.76 9.34
N LEU A 190 3.99 -21.78 9.79
CA LEU A 190 3.57 -21.69 11.18
C LEU A 190 2.31 -22.53 11.42
N PRO A 191 2.14 -23.09 12.63
CA PRO A 191 0.96 -23.87 12.96
C PRO A 191 -0.31 -23.02 12.80
N ASN A 192 -1.23 -23.55 12.02
CA ASN A 192 -2.48 -22.92 11.69
C ASN A 192 -3.61 -23.85 12.15
N ASN A 193 -4.21 -23.56 13.31
CA ASN A 193 -5.31 -24.34 13.83
C ASN A 193 -6.63 -23.68 13.45
N ILE A 194 -7.48 -24.41 12.73
CA ILE A 194 -8.83 -23.93 12.35
C ILE A 194 -9.68 -23.60 13.59
N SER A 195 -9.42 -24.28 14.72
CA SER A 195 -10.07 -23.99 16.00
C SER A 195 -9.75 -22.60 16.58
N ASP A 196 -8.67 -21.97 16.13
CA ASP A 196 -8.21 -20.67 16.62
C ASP A 196 -8.71 -19.52 15.75
N MET A 197 -9.62 -19.80 14.82
CA MET A 197 -10.22 -18.78 13.95
C MET A 197 -10.88 -17.67 14.80
N GLY A 198 -10.43 -16.42 14.59
CA GLY A 198 -10.88 -15.27 15.37
C GLY A 198 -9.86 -14.77 16.41
N LEU A 199 -8.81 -15.53 16.70
CA LEU A 199 -7.72 -15.06 17.55
C LEU A 199 -6.73 -14.21 16.73
N LEU A 200 -6.04 -13.29 17.41
CA LEU A 200 -5.08 -12.37 16.79
C LEU A 200 -3.94 -13.07 16.02
N PHE A 201 -3.53 -14.23 16.47
CA PHE A 201 -2.48 -15.04 15.86
C PHE A 201 -3.01 -16.23 15.04
N SER A 202 -4.30 -16.23 14.69
CA SER A 202 -4.83 -17.17 13.71
C SER A 202 -4.31 -16.84 12.31
N GLY A 203 -4.23 -17.85 11.43
CA GLY A 203 -3.75 -17.65 10.06
C GLY A 203 -2.22 -17.75 9.88
N GLY A 204 -1.49 -18.20 10.91
CA GLY A 204 -0.06 -18.52 10.82
C GLY A 204 0.81 -17.31 10.47
N ILE A 205 1.46 -17.29 9.28
CA ILE A 205 2.36 -16.21 8.85
C ILE A 205 1.61 -14.96 8.33
N ILE A 206 0.33 -15.06 8.00
CA ILE A 206 -0.42 -14.01 7.32
C ILE A 206 -0.44 -12.68 8.11
N PRO A 207 -0.73 -12.66 9.43
CA PRO A 207 -0.66 -11.42 10.21
C PRO A 207 0.73 -10.76 10.19
N ILE A 208 1.78 -11.59 10.23
CA ILE A 208 3.18 -11.11 10.21
C ILE A 208 3.47 -10.42 8.88
N ILE A 209 3.06 -11.04 7.77
CA ILE A 209 3.22 -10.45 6.43
C ILE A 209 2.49 -9.12 6.34
N TYR A 210 1.28 -9.00 6.89
CA TYR A 210 0.53 -7.74 6.89
C TYR A 210 1.22 -6.63 7.67
N ILE A 211 1.83 -6.95 8.80
CA ILE A 211 2.63 -5.99 9.57
C ILE A 211 3.85 -5.53 8.75
N ILE A 212 4.55 -6.45 8.11
CA ILE A 212 5.71 -6.16 7.28
C ILE A 212 5.33 -5.28 6.09
N VAL A 213 4.27 -5.65 5.36
CA VAL A 213 3.75 -4.86 4.23
C VAL A 213 3.31 -3.47 4.70
N GLY A 214 2.63 -3.37 5.85
CA GLY A 214 2.19 -2.10 6.41
C GLY A 214 3.34 -1.18 6.78
N ILE A 215 4.42 -1.72 7.38
CA ILE A 215 5.63 -0.96 7.65
C ILE A 215 6.28 -0.51 6.34
N LYS A 216 6.40 -1.41 5.35
CA LYS A 216 6.99 -1.10 4.04
C LYS A 216 6.23 0.04 3.35
N VAL A 217 4.92 -0.11 3.19
CA VAL A 217 4.07 0.88 2.54
C VAL A 217 4.02 2.19 3.33
N GLY A 218 3.91 2.13 4.65
CA GLY A 218 3.89 3.30 5.52
C GLY A 218 5.18 4.12 5.43
N SER A 219 6.35 3.45 5.38
CA SER A 219 7.64 4.11 5.21
C SER A 219 7.79 4.73 3.81
N GLU A 220 7.50 4.00 2.74
CA GLU A 220 7.59 4.49 1.37
C GLU A 220 6.68 5.68 1.10
N MET A 221 5.41 5.60 1.50
CA MET A 221 4.47 6.71 1.36
C MET A 221 4.88 7.92 2.19
N SER A 222 5.50 7.71 3.36
CA SER A 222 6.04 8.81 4.17
C SER A 222 7.25 9.48 3.50
N ILE A 223 8.11 8.71 2.81
CA ILE A 223 9.21 9.25 2.00
C ILE A 223 8.67 10.09 0.85
N ILE A 224 7.70 9.58 0.10
CA ILE A 224 7.04 10.30 -1.01
C ILE A 224 6.49 11.65 -0.51
N VAL A 225 5.75 11.62 0.58
CA VAL A 225 5.17 12.83 1.19
C VAL A 225 6.27 13.81 1.62
N GLN A 226 7.34 13.30 2.23
CA GLN A 226 8.46 14.13 2.64
C GLN A 226 9.16 14.78 1.44
N HIS A 227 9.38 14.05 0.34
CA HIS A 227 9.94 14.61 -0.90
C HIS A 227 9.02 15.66 -1.51
N LEU A 228 7.71 15.43 -1.56
CA LEU A 228 6.72 16.39 -2.10
C LEU A 228 6.63 17.67 -1.27
N LEU A 229 6.81 17.56 0.03
CA LEU A 229 6.80 18.70 0.96
C LEU A 229 8.21 19.22 1.22
N ASN A 230 9.22 18.67 0.52
CA ASN A 230 10.62 18.89 0.83
C ASN A 230 10.90 20.39 0.92
N ARG A 231 11.24 20.74 2.12
CA ARG A 231 11.76 22.04 2.50
C ARG A 231 13.26 21.93 2.40
N SER A 232 13.83 22.59 1.44
CA SER A 232 15.24 22.88 1.49
C SER A 232 15.51 23.78 2.69
N ASP A 233 15.83 23.18 3.81
CA ASP A 233 16.33 23.89 5.00
C ASP A 233 17.85 23.72 5.12
N ASP A 234 18.53 23.64 3.98
CA ASP A 234 19.99 23.69 3.94
C ASP A 234 20.40 24.98 3.21
N VAL A 235 20.37 26.09 3.94
CA VAL A 235 21.27 27.24 3.81
C VAL A 235 21.53 27.79 5.19
#